data_f4f1b38713479f18804f96711cf876d3
#
_entry.id   f4f1b38713479f18804f96711cf876d3
#
_cell.length_a   1.000
_cell.length_b   1.000
_cell.length_c   1.000
_cell.angle_alpha   90.00
_cell.angle_beta   90.00
_cell.angle_gamma   90.00
#
_symmetry.space_group_name_H-M   'P 1'
#
loop_
_entity.id
_entity.type
_entity.pdbx_description
1 polymer ?
#
loop_
_entity_poly.entity_id
_entity_poly.type
_entity_poly.pdbx_seq_one_letter_code
_entity_poly.pdbx_strand_id
1 'polypeptide(L)'
;MRVSDESPIFQKQSKYQMIEVHESSYYGKVLVLDNVVQLTERDADSYNEMMAHIPMMQHKDPKRVLVIGGGDGFVLHEVSLFFDRI
;
A
#
# COMPACT_ATOMS: atom_id res chain seq x y z
N MET A 1 -6.59 15.94 -0.16
CA MET A 1 -6.06 15.50 -1.47
C MET A 1 -7.19 15.50 -2.50
N ARG A 2 -6.97 16.13 -3.62
CA ARG A 2 -7.94 16.15 -4.70
C ARG A 2 -7.55 15.12 -5.76
N VAL A 3 -8.38 14.10 -5.92
CA VAL A 3 -8.24 13.13 -6.99
C VAL A 3 -8.82 13.75 -8.26
N SER A 4 -8.27 13.38 -9.41
CA SER A 4 -8.72 13.87 -10.73
C SER A 4 -10.25 13.79 -10.87
N ASP A 5 -10.84 14.82 -11.48
CA ASP A 5 -12.28 14.83 -11.82
C ASP A 5 -12.62 13.88 -12.96
N GLU A 6 -11.60 13.24 -13.56
CA GLU A 6 -11.78 12.24 -14.59
C GLU A 6 -12.32 10.93 -14.02
N SER A 7 -12.93 10.14 -14.86
CA SER A 7 -13.44 8.82 -14.49
C SER A 7 -12.32 7.95 -13.94
N PRO A 8 -12.58 7.09 -12.95
CA PRO A 8 -11.57 6.15 -12.45
C PRO A 8 -11.09 5.23 -13.58
N ILE A 9 -9.81 4.85 -13.57
CA ILE A 9 -9.25 3.89 -14.52
C ILE A 9 -9.71 2.47 -14.21
N PHE A 10 -10.18 2.22 -13.00
CA PHE A 10 -10.77 0.97 -12.57
C PHE A 10 -11.83 1.26 -11.52
N GLN A 11 -12.97 0.59 -11.62
CA GLN A 11 -14.05 0.71 -10.63
C GLN A 11 -14.80 -0.61 -10.54
N LYS A 12 -14.97 -1.11 -9.31
CA LYS A 12 -15.70 -2.34 -9.08
C LYS A 12 -16.32 -2.33 -7.68
N GLN A 13 -17.59 -2.73 -7.60
CA GLN A 13 -18.24 -2.99 -6.33
C GLN A 13 -17.88 -4.41 -5.88
N SER A 14 -17.14 -4.54 -4.80
CA SER A 14 -16.88 -5.83 -4.19
C SER A 14 -18.03 -6.21 -3.26
N LYS A 15 -17.95 -7.40 -2.66
CA LYS A 15 -18.93 -7.83 -1.67
C LYS A 15 -19.05 -6.87 -0.48
N TYR A 16 -17.99 -6.15 -0.17
CA TYR A 16 -17.90 -5.34 1.04
C TYR A 16 -17.82 -3.83 0.79
N GLN A 17 -17.33 -3.42 -0.37
CA GLN A 17 -17.05 -1.99 -0.59
C GLN A 17 -16.84 -1.66 -2.07
N MET A 18 -16.98 -0.39 -2.39
CA MET A 18 -16.65 0.12 -3.73
C MET A 18 -15.14 0.33 -3.83
N ILE A 19 -14.55 -0.27 -4.85
CA ILE A 19 -13.12 -0.18 -5.13
C ILE A 19 -12.92 0.68 -6.36
N GLU A 20 -12.10 1.72 -6.27
CA GLU A 20 -11.77 2.60 -7.38
C GLU A 20 -10.27 2.82 -7.44
N VAL A 21 -9.74 2.88 -8.65
CA VAL A 21 -8.37 3.29 -8.91
C VAL A 21 -8.42 4.50 -9.83
N HIS A 22 -7.85 5.60 -9.37
CA HIS A 22 -7.75 6.84 -10.12
C HIS A 22 -6.31 7.13 -10.49
N GLU A 23 -6.10 7.97 -11.50
CA GLU A 23 -4.79 8.44 -11.87
C GLU A 23 -4.68 9.93 -11.56
N SER A 24 -3.67 10.29 -10.75
CA SER A 24 -3.38 11.66 -10.38
C SER A 24 -2.04 12.08 -10.97
N SER A 25 -1.96 13.31 -11.49
CA SER A 25 -0.69 13.84 -12.01
C SER A 25 0.36 14.03 -10.91
N TYR A 26 -0.07 14.21 -9.66
CA TYR A 26 0.82 14.44 -8.53
C TYR A 26 1.12 13.17 -7.74
N TYR A 27 0.10 12.36 -7.47
CA TYR A 27 0.22 11.19 -6.59
C TYR A 27 0.40 9.87 -7.34
N GLY A 28 0.32 9.85 -8.67
CA GLY A 28 0.30 8.64 -9.46
C GLY A 28 -1.04 7.92 -9.35
N LYS A 29 -1.02 6.60 -9.34
CA LYS A 29 -2.25 5.83 -9.14
C LYS A 29 -2.70 5.93 -7.68
N VAL A 30 -4.00 6.10 -7.50
CA VAL A 30 -4.62 6.31 -6.18
C VAL A 30 -5.69 5.24 -5.99
N LEU A 31 -5.57 4.47 -4.91
CA LEU A 31 -6.59 3.49 -4.51
C LEU A 31 -7.59 4.14 -3.57
N VAL A 32 -8.86 4.05 -3.93
CA VAL A 32 -9.97 4.62 -3.15
C VAL A 32 -10.94 3.49 -2.79
N LEU A 33 -11.25 3.36 -1.50
CA LEU A 33 -12.23 2.41 -1.00
C LEU A 33 -13.35 3.17 -0.30
N ASP A 34 -14.60 3.01 -0.79
CA ASP A 34 -15.77 3.71 -0.27
C ASP A 34 -15.54 5.23 -0.14
N ASN A 35 -15.00 5.85 -1.18
CA ASN A 35 -14.69 7.29 -1.27
C ASN A 35 -13.60 7.77 -0.30
N VAL A 36 -12.85 6.86 0.31
CA VAL A 36 -11.71 7.20 1.18
C VAL A 36 -10.41 6.76 0.51
N VAL A 37 -9.46 7.68 0.36
CA VAL A 37 -8.15 7.38 -0.20
C VAL A 37 -7.39 6.47 0.75
N GLN A 38 -6.89 5.34 0.25
CA GLN A 38 -6.13 4.37 1.04
C GLN A 38 -4.65 4.37 0.70
N LEU A 39 -4.30 4.57 -0.58
CA LEU A 39 -2.93 4.38 -1.05
C LEU A 39 -2.71 5.24 -2.29
N THR A 40 -1.52 5.86 -2.35
CA THR A 40 -1.04 6.53 -3.57
C THR A 40 0.34 5.98 -3.92
N GLU A 41 0.67 5.95 -5.20
CA GLU A 41 2.00 5.50 -5.62
C GLU A 41 3.11 6.38 -5.03
N ARG A 42 2.87 7.68 -4.92
CA ARG A 42 3.84 8.64 -4.39
C ARG A 42 4.24 8.33 -2.94
N ASP A 43 3.27 7.95 -2.10
CA ASP A 43 3.50 7.75 -0.67
C ASP A 43 3.77 6.29 -0.31
N ALA A 44 3.54 5.36 -1.24
CA ALA A 44 3.58 3.93 -0.97
C ALA A 44 4.93 3.47 -0.43
N ASP A 45 6.03 3.90 -1.03
CA ASP A 45 7.36 3.45 -0.64
C ASP A 45 7.68 3.86 0.81
N SER A 46 7.48 5.13 1.16
CA SER A 46 7.75 5.61 2.52
C SER A 46 6.90 4.88 3.56
N TYR A 47 5.60 4.76 3.29
CA TYR A 47 4.68 4.10 4.22
C TYR A 47 5.06 2.64 4.43
N ASN A 48 5.28 1.90 3.36
CA ASN A 48 5.54 0.47 3.45
C ASN A 48 6.93 0.16 3.98
N GLU A 49 7.93 0.98 3.64
CA GLU A 49 9.26 0.88 4.23
C GLU A 49 9.22 1.03 5.75
N MET A 50 8.50 2.02 6.25
CA MET A 50 8.38 2.25 7.69
C MET A 50 7.61 1.13 8.38
N MET A 51 6.53 0.64 7.77
CA MET A 51 5.75 -0.46 8.32
C MET A 51 6.54 -1.76 8.44
N ALA A 52 7.44 -2.03 7.49
CA ALA A 52 8.24 -3.25 7.50
C ALA A 52 9.52 -3.10 8.33
N HIS A 53 10.33 -2.08 8.04
CA HIS A 53 11.70 -2.01 8.58
C HIS A 53 11.77 -1.60 10.04
N ILE A 54 10.88 -0.75 10.54
CA ILE A 54 10.88 -0.37 11.95
C ILE A 54 10.65 -1.61 12.84
N PRO A 55 9.55 -2.39 12.66
CA PRO A 55 9.37 -3.59 13.48
C PRO A 55 10.48 -4.63 13.28
N MET A 56 10.94 -4.82 12.04
CA MET A 56 11.97 -5.81 11.74
C MET A 56 13.29 -5.48 12.45
N MET A 57 13.67 -4.21 12.49
CA MET A 57 14.89 -3.77 13.16
C MET A 57 14.78 -3.79 14.69
N GLN A 58 13.58 -3.65 15.22
CA GLN A 58 13.33 -3.69 16.66
C GLN A 58 13.35 -5.12 17.20
N HIS A 59 13.05 -6.11 16.39
CA HIS A 59 13.06 -7.50 16.82
C HIS A 59 14.50 -8.04 16.80
N LYS A 60 14.83 -8.80 17.85
CA LYS A 60 16.18 -9.30 18.07
C LYS A 60 16.64 -10.31 17.01
N ASP A 61 15.74 -11.16 16.52
CA ASP A 61 16.03 -12.21 15.55
C ASP A 61 14.78 -12.52 14.72
N PRO A 62 14.42 -11.65 13.76
CA PRO A 62 13.19 -11.81 13.00
C PRO A 62 13.34 -12.92 11.95
N LYS A 63 12.76 -14.09 12.22
CA LYS A 63 12.78 -15.24 11.31
C LYS A 63 11.45 -15.52 10.67
N ARG A 64 10.35 -15.12 11.31
CA ARG A 64 9.00 -15.33 10.84
C ARG A 64 8.23 -14.02 10.91
N VAL A 65 7.51 -13.70 9.85
CA VAL A 65 6.76 -12.46 9.76
C VAL A 65 5.35 -12.76 9.27
N LEU A 66 4.35 -12.21 9.97
CA LEU A 66 2.95 -12.26 9.55
C LEU A 66 2.53 -10.86 9.11
N VAL A 67 2.02 -10.74 7.88
CA VAL A 67 1.45 -9.50 7.37
C VAL A 67 -0.07 -9.64 7.33
N ILE A 68 -0.77 -8.81 8.10
CA ILE A 68 -2.23 -8.79 8.13
C ILE A 68 -2.70 -7.60 7.28
N GLY A 69 -3.64 -7.85 6.37
CA GLY A 69 -4.16 -6.80 5.50
C GLY A 69 -3.25 -6.39 4.36
N GLY A 70 -2.29 -7.24 3.98
CA GLY A 70 -1.30 -6.94 2.95
C GLY A 70 -1.77 -7.21 1.52
N GLY A 71 -3.00 -6.80 1.16
CA GLY A 71 -3.59 -7.12 -0.14
C GLY A 71 -2.85 -6.54 -1.35
N ASP A 72 -2.10 -5.46 -1.19
CA ASP A 72 -1.33 -4.85 -2.28
C ASP A 72 0.07 -5.47 -2.46
N GLY A 73 0.54 -6.24 -1.48
CA GLY A 73 1.84 -6.90 -1.50
C GLY A 73 3.04 -5.98 -1.23
N PHE A 74 2.83 -4.69 -0.99
CA PHE A 74 3.94 -3.74 -0.81
C PHE A 74 4.71 -3.97 0.48
N VAL A 75 4.02 -4.23 1.58
CA VAL A 75 4.69 -4.54 2.86
C VAL A 75 5.46 -5.84 2.75
N LEU A 76 4.87 -6.84 2.10
CA LEU A 76 5.55 -8.13 1.86
C LEU A 76 6.82 -7.93 1.04
N HIS A 77 6.79 -7.08 0.02
CA HIS A 77 7.96 -6.73 -0.78
C HIS A 77 9.07 -6.14 0.09
N GLU A 78 8.74 -5.19 0.97
CA GLU A 78 9.73 -4.58 1.87
C GLU A 78 10.30 -5.58 2.87
N VAL A 79 9.46 -6.48 3.40
CA VAL A 79 9.93 -7.55 4.29
C VAL A 79 10.92 -8.46 3.57
N SER A 80 10.64 -8.83 2.31
CA SER A 80 11.56 -9.66 1.53
C SER A 80 12.90 -8.96 1.29
N LEU A 81 12.89 -7.66 1.03
CA LEU A 81 14.11 -6.87 0.90
C LEU A 81 14.95 -6.87 2.19
N PHE A 82 14.28 -6.83 3.34
CA PHE A 82 14.98 -6.90 4.63
C PHE A 82 15.76 -8.20 4.77
N PHE A 83 15.15 -9.34 4.44
CA PHE A 83 15.83 -10.63 4.53
C PHE A 83 17.01 -10.75 3.54
N ASP A 84 16.91 -10.11 2.39
CA ASP A 84 17.98 -10.10 1.40
C ASP A 84 19.22 -9.31 1.86
N ARG A 85 19.05 -8.42 2.82
CA ARG A 85 20.14 -7.57 3.34
C ARG A 85 20.89 -8.18 4.54
N ILE A 86 20.38 -9.29 5.06
CA ILE A 86 21.00 -9.92 6.25
C ILE A 86 22.17 -10.82 5.85
#